data_ffd22dacfa4727b9f385c1a8ca56a9f5
#
_entry.id   ffd22dacfa4727b9f385c1a8ca56a9f5
#
_cell.length_a   1.000
_cell.length_b   1.000
_cell.length_c   1.000
_cell.angle_alpha   90.00
_cell.angle_beta   90.00
_cell.angle_gamma   90.00
#
_symmetry.space_group_name_H-M   'P 1'
#
loop_
_entity.id
_entity.type
_entity.pdbx_description
1 polymer ?
#
loop_
_entity_poly.entity_id
_entity_poly.type
_entity_poly.pdbx_seq_one_letter_code
_entity_poly.pdbx_strand_id
1 'polypeptide(L)'
;MAEHISELCTLLVEDLYGELSSRVFSILAKLGRLPIRGLLKASDFSVRELKHGLAVLIQQHLVLHHTSEDDTYYEPDWQHAYALVRYGKIAKMVEDRFGDAAGGLTSNLLLLGNAKISDLAQAYGVATKKEAANDVQVNGNGVTNGDHADEVKDEVHIKTIDDLHKVLRQLLDSGFVTQIHTRHFNPTSDLRNEAERTIKANLFPGGVKGKQILELEAEVKKLLAKWRDEASASDDEQLGPGAGTKRSAADTEVPARKRVKIGMLNGSSYGAAQKEVALDEELVVGINQEKCIVALRTQQLADYAEQYIGEVTAKVYEALLRQLEKKVPRCSDPYNGAPTEDDEADALPSVTAREVLDALDPNIDLAAGIGTPQDSGDSPEDDSSPVPNGTNAAANTGRITLVKQHISLLCEDPRRFVRWVGSRGGGEYKVDFRPLSNALLQRELENIVTARWGPLATRLIRILHAKGKLDEKQVSQFSMLRTKDIRAELTRMQEAGFVDTQEVPKDNTRAPARTMYLWFFNQDLTRQLVLTDTYKAMARALQRVKHERSRVSSVIEKAERTDVVGNEDRFLSATERAALRGWRDREERMLVQLGRMDDLVAVLRDFRLPVIPKTSWGGD
;
A
#
# COMPACT_ATOMS: atom_id res chain seq x y z
N MET A 1 8.37 16.16 -13.81
CA MET A 1 7.73 15.11 -12.97
C MET A 1 6.28 15.50 -12.66
N ALA A 2 6.00 16.66 -12.06
CA ALA A 2 4.64 17.06 -11.67
C ALA A 2 3.62 17.06 -12.83
N GLU A 3 4.00 17.51 -14.02
CA GLU A 3 3.12 17.56 -15.18
C GLU A 3 2.65 16.16 -15.63
N HIS A 4 3.55 15.19 -15.70
CA HIS A 4 3.20 13.83 -16.18
C HIS A 4 2.37 13.03 -15.19
N ILE A 5 2.59 13.20 -13.87
CA ILE A 5 1.73 12.59 -12.86
C ILE A 5 0.34 13.27 -12.87
N SER A 6 0.29 14.59 -13.09
CA SER A 6 -0.95 15.33 -13.25
C SER A 6 -1.80 14.81 -14.42
N GLU A 7 -1.18 14.62 -15.59
CA GLU A 7 -1.83 14.04 -16.76
C GLU A 7 -2.32 12.61 -16.49
N LEU A 8 -1.46 11.77 -15.91
CA LEU A 8 -1.81 10.39 -15.56
C LEU A 8 -3.00 10.32 -14.60
N CYS A 9 -2.96 11.08 -13.49
CA CYS A 9 -4.05 11.10 -12.52
C CYS A 9 -5.35 11.65 -13.13
N THR A 10 -5.27 12.66 -14.01
CA THR A 10 -6.43 13.19 -14.72
C THR A 10 -7.10 12.12 -15.59
N LEU A 11 -6.31 11.32 -16.32
CA LEU A 11 -6.82 10.22 -17.14
C LEU A 11 -7.45 9.10 -16.29
N LEU A 12 -6.87 8.78 -15.14
CA LEU A 12 -7.43 7.79 -14.21
C LEU A 12 -8.77 8.25 -13.62
N VAL A 13 -8.85 9.51 -13.22
CA VAL A 13 -10.11 10.11 -12.73
C VAL A 13 -11.16 10.13 -13.84
N GLU A 14 -10.77 10.39 -15.10
CA GLU A 14 -11.68 10.38 -16.23
C GLU A 14 -12.26 8.97 -16.49
N ASP A 15 -11.43 7.95 -16.43
CA ASP A 15 -11.81 6.56 -16.68
C ASP A 15 -12.81 6.04 -15.64
N LEU A 16 -12.60 6.38 -14.36
CA LEU A 16 -13.43 5.87 -13.24
C LEU A 16 -14.63 6.76 -12.89
N TYR A 17 -14.47 8.09 -12.95
CA TYR A 17 -15.47 9.04 -12.42
C TYR A 17 -16.02 10.01 -13.46
N GLY A 18 -15.62 9.83 -14.72
CA GLY A 18 -16.15 10.58 -15.86
C GLY A 18 -15.53 11.95 -16.09
N GLU A 19 -15.94 12.57 -17.19
CA GLU A 19 -15.32 13.78 -17.74
C GLU A 19 -15.46 15.02 -16.85
N LEU A 20 -16.61 15.19 -16.17
CA LEU A 20 -16.85 16.34 -15.30
C LEU A 20 -15.85 16.39 -14.14
N SER A 21 -15.74 15.28 -13.40
CA SER A 21 -14.81 15.14 -12.26
C SER A 21 -13.36 15.30 -12.71
N SER A 22 -13.00 14.70 -13.86
CA SER A 22 -11.66 14.79 -14.42
C SER A 22 -11.28 16.23 -14.80
N ARG A 23 -12.18 16.99 -15.42
CA ARG A 23 -11.93 18.40 -15.76
C ARG A 23 -11.72 19.27 -14.53
N VAL A 24 -12.55 19.08 -13.47
CA VAL A 24 -12.39 19.80 -12.20
C VAL A 24 -11.05 19.44 -11.56
N PHE A 25 -10.70 18.14 -11.53
CA PHE A 25 -9.40 17.68 -11.01
C PHE A 25 -8.23 18.26 -11.83
N SER A 26 -8.32 18.29 -13.16
CA SER A 26 -7.28 18.84 -14.04
C SER A 26 -7.00 20.32 -13.77
N ILE A 27 -8.04 21.12 -13.47
CA ILE A 27 -7.88 22.55 -13.13
C ILE A 27 -7.11 22.67 -11.81
N LEU A 28 -7.51 21.93 -10.78
CA LEU A 28 -6.81 21.90 -9.49
C LEU A 28 -5.37 21.40 -9.64
N ALA A 29 -5.16 20.38 -10.47
CA ALA A 29 -3.86 19.81 -10.72
C ALA A 29 -2.88 20.78 -11.40
N LYS A 30 -3.38 21.66 -12.26
CA LYS A 30 -2.57 22.67 -12.98
C LYS A 30 -2.35 23.95 -12.19
N LEU A 31 -3.39 24.43 -11.51
CA LEU A 31 -3.38 25.73 -10.83
C LEU A 31 -3.10 25.63 -9.32
N GLY A 32 -3.13 24.40 -8.75
CA GLY A 32 -2.95 24.18 -7.34
C GLY A 32 -4.19 24.48 -6.51
N ARG A 33 -3.99 24.89 -5.27
CA ARG A 33 -5.04 25.17 -4.29
C ARG A 33 -5.90 26.39 -4.67
N LEU A 34 -7.20 26.19 -4.82
CA LEU A 34 -8.15 27.22 -5.26
C LEU A 34 -9.43 27.20 -4.42
N PRO A 35 -10.05 28.39 -4.16
CA PRO A 35 -11.40 28.48 -3.67
C PRO A 35 -12.41 28.24 -4.81
N ILE A 36 -13.69 27.96 -4.46
CA ILE A 36 -14.76 27.70 -5.44
C ILE A 36 -14.92 28.86 -6.46
N ARG A 37 -14.72 30.11 -6.02
CA ARG A 37 -14.76 31.28 -6.90
C ARG A 37 -13.61 31.28 -7.92
N GLY A 38 -12.43 30.78 -7.51
CA GLY A 38 -11.27 30.61 -8.39
C GLY A 38 -11.52 29.54 -9.45
N LEU A 39 -12.09 28.41 -9.03
CA LEU A 39 -12.47 27.32 -9.93
C LEU A 39 -13.51 27.76 -10.98
N LEU A 40 -14.51 28.54 -10.58
CA LEU A 40 -15.50 29.09 -11.49
C LEU A 40 -14.89 30.02 -12.54
N LYS A 41 -13.87 30.80 -12.17
CA LYS A 41 -13.18 31.69 -13.15
C LYS A 41 -12.27 30.91 -14.09
N ALA A 42 -11.76 29.76 -13.65
CA ALA A 42 -10.85 28.93 -14.43
C ALA A 42 -11.57 27.88 -15.27
N SER A 43 -12.88 27.71 -15.10
CA SER A 43 -13.69 26.71 -15.78
C SER A 43 -14.92 27.35 -16.44
N ASP A 44 -15.42 26.72 -17.51
CA ASP A 44 -16.67 27.10 -18.16
C ASP A 44 -17.89 26.41 -17.53
N PHE A 45 -17.76 25.89 -16.28
CA PHE A 45 -18.84 25.18 -15.61
C PHE A 45 -19.77 26.09 -14.84
N SER A 46 -21.04 25.67 -14.75
CA SER A 46 -21.97 26.25 -13.80
C SER A 46 -21.60 25.89 -12.35
N VAL A 47 -22.03 26.72 -11.40
CA VAL A 47 -21.80 26.44 -9.95
C VAL A 47 -22.33 25.06 -9.54
N ARG A 48 -23.43 24.60 -10.15
CA ARG A 48 -24.04 23.32 -9.86
C ARG A 48 -23.18 22.15 -10.34
N GLU A 49 -22.71 22.21 -11.58
CA GLU A 49 -21.82 21.18 -12.14
C GLU A 49 -20.51 21.10 -11.37
N LEU A 50 -19.91 22.25 -11.02
CA LEU A 50 -18.70 22.30 -10.22
C LEU A 50 -18.88 21.63 -8.84
N LYS A 51 -20.00 21.91 -8.16
CA LYS A 51 -20.34 21.26 -6.88
C LYS A 51 -20.53 19.75 -7.04
N HIS A 52 -21.18 19.29 -8.09
CA HIS A 52 -21.32 17.85 -8.35
C HIS A 52 -19.97 17.18 -8.59
N GLY A 53 -19.10 17.75 -9.43
CA GLY A 53 -17.74 17.23 -9.64
C GLY A 53 -16.91 17.22 -8.36
N LEU A 54 -16.94 18.29 -7.57
CA LEU A 54 -16.24 18.36 -6.28
C LEU A 54 -16.79 17.35 -5.25
N ALA A 55 -18.10 17.11 -5.20
CA ALA A 55 -18.69 16.14 -4.28
C ALA A 55 -18.16 14.74 -4.55
N VAL A 56 -18.09 14.32 -5.81
CA VAL A 56 -17.50 13.03 -6.19
C VAL A 56 -16.02 12.96 -5.80
N LEU A 57 -15.26 14.01 -6.11
CA LEU A 57 -13.81 14.03 -5.83
C LEU A 57 -13.50 14.01 -4.32
N ILE A 58 -14.30 14.69 -3.50
CA ILE A 58 -14.15 14.67 -2.04
C ILE A 58 -14.56 13.30 -1.48
N GLN A 59 -15.67 12.73 -1.95
CA GLN A 59 -16.13 11.41 -1.53
C GLN A 59 -15.05 10.34 -1.75
N GLN A 60 -14.28 10.47 -2.81
CA GLN A 60 -13.20 9.56 -3.21
C GLN A 60 -11.83 9.93 -2.63
N HIS A 61 -11.73 10.90 -1.73
CA HIS A 61 -10.46 11.43 -1.21
C HIS A 61 -9.46 11.92 -2.30
N LEU A 62 -9.95 12.27 -3.49
CA LEU A 62 -9.09 12.78 -4.57
C LEU A 62 -8.81 14.28 -4.44
N VAL A 63 -9.64 14.97 -3.66
CA VAL A 63 -9.51 16.40 -3.35
C VAL A 63 -9.66 16.60 -1.85
N LEU A 64 -8.69 17.28 -1.27
CA LEU A 64 -8.71 17.74 0.11
C LEU A 64 -9.33 19.15 0.18
N HIS A 65 -9.90 19.49 1.32
CA HIS A 65 -10.49 20.80 1.50
C HIS A 65 -10.22 21.36 2.90
N HIS A 66 -10.12 22.67 3.00
CA HIS A 66 -10.00 23.36 4.26
C HIS A 66 -10.82 24.66 4.23
N THR A 67 -11.64 24.87 5.24
CA THR A 67 -12.43 26.08 5.39
C THR A 67 -11.69 27.06 6.30
N SER A 68 -11.29 28.20 5.73
CA SER A 68 -10.77 29.35 6.46
C SER A 68 -11.88 30.40 6.54
N GLU A 69 -11.91 31.20 7.58
CA GLU A 69 -12.94 32.17 8.01
C GLU A 69 -14.06 32.54 7.01
N ASP A 70 -13.73 32.78 5.71
CA ASP A 70 -14.69 33.21 4.67
C ASP A 70 -14.81 32.28 3.46
N ASP A 71 -13.76 31.49 3.12
CA ASP A 71 -13.72 30.69 1.90
C ASP A 71 -13.21 29.26 2.17
N THR A 72 -13.79 28.29 1.44
CA THR A 72 -13.30 26.90 1.40
C THR A 72 -12.35 26.73 0.24
N TYR A 73 -11.15 26.28 0.51
CA TYR A 73 -10.08 25.99 -0.44
C TYR A 73 -10.03 24.49 -0.74
N TYR A 74 -9.77 24.16 -1.98
CA TYR A 74 -9.67 22.78 -2.49
C TYR A 74 -8.27 22.54 -3.05
N GLU A 75 -7.69 21.38 -2.75
CA GLU A 75 -6.36 20.96 -3.17
C GLU A 75 -6.39 19.52 -3.67
N PRO A 76 -5.70 19.17 -4.81
CA PRO A 76 -5.68 17.80 -5.31
C PRO A 76 -4.80 16.90 -4.44
N ASP A 77 -5.29 15.71 -4.11
CA ASP A 77 -4.50 14.67 -3.46
C ASP A 77 -3.89 13.72 -4.51
N TRP A 78 -2.60 13.89 -4.76
CA TRP A 78 -1.86 13.10 -5.73
C TRP A 78 -1.66 11.64 -5.33
N GLN A 79 -1.60 11.37 -4.03
CA GLN A 79 -1.36 10.03 -3.51
C GLN A 79 -2.59 9.16 -3.73
N HIS A 80 -3.76 9.63 -3.34
CA HIS A 80 -5.03 8.94 -3.56
C HIS A 80 -5.40 8.88 -5.04
N ALA A 81 -5.17 9.95 -5.80
CA ALA A 81 -5.43 9.94 -7.24
C ALA A 81 -4.56 8.93 -7.99
N TYR A 82 -3.30 8.77 -7.61
CA TYR A 82 -2.44 7.74 -8.18
C TYR A 82 -2.85 6.32 -7.73
N ALA A 83 -3.33 6.16 -6.50
CA ALA A 83 -3.73 4.86 -5.95
C ALA A 83 -4.87 4.19 -6.75
N LEU A 84 -5.62 4.94 -7.57
CA LEU A 84 -6.64 4.41 -8.48
C LEU A 84 -6.09 3.30 -9.41
N VAL A 85 -4.82 3.40 -9.82
CA VAL A 85 -4.14 2.34 -10.61
C VAL A 85 -4.14 0.98 -9.88
N ARG A 86 -4.12 1.02 -8.54
CA ARG A 86 -3.93 -0.16 -7.68
C ARG A 86 -5.21 -0.83 -7.24
N TYR A 87 -6.37 -0.28 -7.54
CA TYR A 87 -7.65 -0.76 -7.02
C TYR A 87 -7.86 -2.26 -7.27
N GLY A 88 -7.62 -2.72 -8.49
CA GLY A 88 -7.70 -4.15 -8.83
C GLY A 88 -6.69 -5.03 -8.10
N LYS A 89 -5.45 -4.56 -7.94
CA LYS A 89 -4.41 -5.28 -7.16
C LYS A 89 -4.77 -5.39 -5.68
N ILE A 90 -5.28 -4.30 -5.09
CA ILE A 90 -5.68 -4.27 -3.68
C ILE A 90 -6.86 -5.21 -3.45
N ALA A 91 -7.89 -5.15 -4.30
CA ALA A 91 -9.04 -6.04 -4.21
C ALA A 91 -8.62 -7.52 -4.30
N LYS A 92 -7.80 -7.87 -5.29
CA LYS A 92 -7.28 -9.24 -5.46
C LYS A 92 -6.41 -9.69 -4.29
N MET A 93 -5.54 -8.83 -3.79
CA MET A 93 -4.69 -9.14 -2.62
C MET A 93 -5.52 -9.40 -1.36
N VAL A 94 -6.61 -8.65 -1.15
CA VAL A 94 -7.52 -8.86 -0.01
C VAL A 94 -8.33 -10.14 -0.22
N GLU A 95 -8.79 -10.41 -1.43
CA GLU A 95 -9.47 -11.65 -1.79
C GLU A 95 -8.60 -12.89 -1.51
N ASP A 96 -7.34 -12.88 -1.96
CA ASP A 96 -6.39 -13.98 -1.75
C ASP A 96 -6.07 -14.22 -0.25
N ARG A 97 -6.19 -13.18 0.61
CA ARG A 97 -5.86 -13.26 2.04
C ARG A 97 -7.05 -13.54 2.96
N PHE A 98 -8.22 -13.01 2.62
CA PHE A 98 -9.41 -12.99 3.48
C PHE A 98 -10.65 -13.63 2.83
N GLY A 99 -10.51 -14.07 1.57
CA GLY A 99 -11.57 -14.72 0.80
C GLY A 99 -12.42 -13.76 -0.03
N ASP A 100 -13.27 -14.33 -0.89
CA ASP A 100 -14.04 -13.64 -1.93
C ASP A 100 -14.97 -12.56 -1.37
N ALA A 101 -15.60 -12.82 -0.22
CA ALA A 101 -16.49 -11.85 0.44
C ALA A 101 -15.73 -10.56 0.85
N ALA A 102 -14.50 -10.69 1.35
CA ALA A 102 -13.66 -9.57 1.70
C ALA A 102 -13.14 -8.83 0.46
N GLY A 103 -12.80 -9.56 -0.61
CA GLY A 103 -12.43 -8.99 -1.91
C GLY A 103 -13.55 -8.16 -2.53
N GLY A 104 -14.78 -8.70 -2.56
CA GLY A 104 -15.96 -8.01 -3.05
C GLY A 104 -16.29 -6.75 -2.24
N LEU A 105 -16.25 -6.85 -0.91
CA LEU A 105 -16.45 -5.70 -0.02
C LEU A 105 -15.38 -4.61 -0.23
N THR A 106 -14.12 -5.01 -0.37
CA THR A 106 -13.01 -4.09 -0.65
C THR A 106 -13.20 -3.40 -2.01
N SER A 107 -13.62 -4.13 -3.05
CA SER A 107 -13.91 -3.54 -4.36
C SER A 107 -15.01 -2.48 -4.27
N ASN A 108 -16.08 -2.76 -3.54
CA ASN A 108 -17.16 -1.79 -3.33
C ASN A 108 -16.69 -0.56 -2.55
N LEU A 109 -15.90 -0.74 -1.48
CA LEU A 109 -15.34 0.38 -0.72
C LEU A 109 -14.37 1.23 -1.57
N LEU A 110 -13.56 0.61 -2.43
CA LEU A 110 -12.68 1.33 -3.35
C LEU A 110 -13.46 2.16 -4.38
N LEU A 111 -14.62 1.66 -4.84
CA LEU A 111 -15.48 2.39 -5.78
C LEU A 111 -16.28 3.50 -5.09
N LEU A 112 -16.70 3.32 -3.84
CA LEU A 112 -17.45 4.31 -3.07
C LEU A 112 -16.55 5.35 -2.40
N GLY A 113 -15.27 5.03 -2.18
CA GLY A 113 -14.28 5.83 -1.44
C GLY A 113 -14.42 5.64 0.06
N ASN A 114 -15.50 6.13 0.64
CA ASN A 114 -15.86 5.92 2.02
C ASN A 114 -17.38 5.71 2.15
N ALA A 115 -17.79 4.88 3.09
CA ALA A 115 -19.20 4.55 3.29
C ALA A 115 -19.51 4.31 4.77
N LYS A 116 -20.74 4.57 5.17
CA LYS A 116 -21.27 4.13 6.47
C LYS A 116 -21.56 2.63 6.42
N ILE A 117 -21.44 1.97 7.57
CA ILE A 117 -21.77 0.54 7.68
C ILE A 117 -23.26 0.30 7.37
N SER A 118 -24.15 1.22 7.77
CA SER A 118 -25.57 1.17 7.41
C SER A 118 -25.82 1.18 5.91
N ASP A 119 -25.10 2.06 5.18
CA ASP A 119 -25.25 2.19 3.72
C ASP A 119 -24.73 0.94 2.99
N LEU A 120 -23.63 0.35 3.51
CA LEU A 120 -23.12 -0.92 3.00
C LEU A 120 -24.11 -2.07 3.23
N ALA A 121 -24.71 -2.15 4.43
CA ALA A 121 -25.73 -3.17 4.72
C ALA A 121 -26.94 -3.04 3.78
N GLN A 122 -27.39 -1.82 3.50
CA GLN A 122 -28.45 -1.55 2.54
C GLN A 122 -28.06 -1.94 1.11
N ALA A 123 -26.83 -1.63 0.69
CA ALA A 123 -26.32 -1.97 -0.64
C ALA A 123 -26.24 -3.50 -0.88
N TYR A 124 -25.93 -4.26 0.17
CA TYR A 124 -25.96 -5.73 0.12
C TYR A 124 -27.36 -6.34 0.33
N GLY A 125 -28.42 -5.51 0.53
CA GLY A 125 -29.78 -5.98 0.77
C GLY A 125 -29.97 -6.70 2.11
N VAL A 126 -29.06 -6.46 3.05
CA VAL A 126 -29.07 -7.06 4.38
C VAL A 126 -29.82 -6.10 5.32
N ALA A 127 -31.00 -6.53 5.85
CA ALA A 127 -31.84 -5.70 6.71
C ALA A 127 -31.10 -5.32 8.00
N THR A 128 -31.07 -4.03 8.32
CA THR A 128 -30.54 -3.55 9.60
C THR A 128 -31.51 -3.92 10.73
N LYS A 129 -31.01 -4.10 11.95
CA LYS A 129 -31.86 -4.45 13.13
C LYS A 129 -33.00 -3.47 13.40
N LYS A 130 -32.90 -2.22 12.93
CA LYS A 130 -33.94 -1.20 13.04
C LYS A 130 -35.06 -1.40 12.03
N GLU A 131 -34.77 -1.90 10.83
CA GLU A 131 -35.77 -2.18 9.80
C GLU A 131 -36.53 -3.48 10.10
N ALA A 132 -35.82 -4.53 10.55
CA ALA A 132 -36.43 -5.79 10.96
C ALA A 132 -37.44 -5.65 12.14
N ALA A 133 -37.28 -4.61 12.98
CA ALA A 133 -38.24 -4.32 14.06
C ALA A 133 -39.51 -3.59 13.58
N ASN A 134 -39.47 -2.92 12.41
CA ASN A 134 -40.61 -2.22 11.83
C ASN A 134 -41.47 -3.10 10.89
N ASP A 135 -40.86 -4.13 10.26
CA ASP A 135 -41.55 -5.02 9.31
C ASP A 135 -42.42 -6.10 9.98
N VAL A 136 -42.35 -6.27 11.30
CA VAL A 136 -43.19 -7.25 12.02
C VAL A 136 -44.68 -6.79 12.15
N GLN A 137 -45.06 -5.60 11.65
CA GLN A 137 -46.45 -5.09 11.75
C GLN A 137 -47.22 -4.92 10.44
N VAL A 138 -46.83 -5.49 9.32
CA VAL A 138 -47.67 -5.47 8.11
C VAL A 138 -47.90 -6.88 7.58
N ASN A 139 -49.09 -7.34 7.89
CA ASN A 139 -49.94 -8.43 7.37
C ASN A 139 -49.45 -9.23 6.17
N GLY A 140 -49.53 -10.56 6.36
CA GLY A 140 -49.58 -11.56 5.32
C GLY A 140 -50.70 -11.38 4.31
N ASN A 141 -50.35 -11.54 3.08
CA ASN A 141 -51.01 -12.24 1.98
C ASN A 141 -50.36 -11.81 0.66
N GLY A 142 -49.73 -12.73 0.00
CA GLY A 142 -49.22 -12.43 -1.33
C GLY A 142 -48.41 -13.60 -1.90
N VAL A 143 -49.13 -14.62 -2.30
CA VAL A 143 -48.90 -15.48 -3.49
C VAL A 143 -47.48 -15.60 -3.99
N THR A 144 -46.90 -16.77 -3.76
CA THR A 144 -45.77 -17.37 -4.45
C THR A 144 -46.11 -17.66 -5.92
N ASN A 145 -45.39 -17.07 -6.84
CA ASN A 145 -45.14 -17.61 -8.20
C ASN A 145 -43.65 -17.46 -8.39
N GLY A 146 -42.87 -18.46 -8.49
CA GLY A 146 -42.80 -19.55 -9.41
C GLY A 146 -41.58 -19.33 -10.30
N ASP A 147 -40.48 -20.07 -10.03
CA ASP A 147 -39.49 -20.57 -10.95
C ASP A 147 -39.01 -19.66 -12.12
N HIS A 148 -37.82 -19.10 -11.96
CA HIS A 148 -36.73 -19.19 -12.93
C HIS A 148 -35.42 -18.99 -12.15
N ALA A 149 -34.92 -20.13 -11.63
CA ALA A 149 -33.56 -20.22 -11.16
C ALA A 149 -32.66 -20.40 -12.39
N ASP A 150 -32.14 -19.31 -12.91
CA ASP A 150 -30.91 -19.37 -13.70
C ASP A 150 -29.76 -19.63 -12.73
N GLU A 151 -29.07 -20.75 -12.96
CA GLU A 151 -27.83 -21.14 -12.29
C GLU A 151 -26.74 -20.07 -12.58
N VAL A 152 -26.73 -19.03 -11.81
CA VAL A 152 -25.58 -18.12 -11.68
C VAL A 152 -24.67 -18.73 -10.60
N LYS A 153 -23.44 -19.00 -10.99
CA LYS A 153 -22.35 -19.53 -10.16
C LYS A 153 -22.40 -18.96 -8.76
N ASP A 154 -22.24 -19.86 -7.76
CA ASP A 154 -22.16 -19.56 -6.33
C ASP A 154 -21.07 -18.49 -6.05
N GLU A 155 -21.41 -17.22 -6.22
CA GLU A 155 -20.67 -16.12 -5.61
C GLU A 155 -20.97 -16.17 -4.10
N VAL A 156 -19.91 -16.22 -3.29
CA VAL A 156 -20.01 -16.18 -1.83
C VAL A 156 -20.53 -14.80 -1.43
N HIS A 157 -21.84 -14.63 -1.48
CA HIS A 157 -22.50 -13.39 -1.11
C HIS A 157 -22.57 -13.24 0.41
N ILE A 158 -22.32 -12.02 0.91
CA ILE A 158 -22.66 -11.61 2.26
C ILE A 158 -24.17 -11.71 2.38
N LYS A 159 -24.66 -12.70 3.13
CA LYS A 159 -26.10 -13.01 3.24
C LYS A 159 -26.74 -12.44 4.51
N THR A 160 -25.93 -12.18 5.54
CA THR A 160 -26.41 -11.68 6.83
C THR A 160 -25.62 -10.46 7.28
N ILE A 161 -26.23 -9.63 8.13
CA ILE A 161 -25.56 -8.47 8.73
C ILE A 161 -24.38 -8.89 9.62
N ASP A 162 -24.50 -10.06 10.26
CA ASP A 162 -23.44 -10.61 11.11
C ASP A 162 -22.23 -11.05 10.26
N ASP A 163 -22.43 -11.58 9.05
CA ASP A 163 -21.36 -11.88 8.10
C ASP A 163 -20.64 -10.59 7.65
N LEU A 164 -21.41 -9.54 7.34
CA LEU A 164 -20.84 -8.23 6.99
C LEU A 164 -19.98 -7.67 8.13
N HIS A 165 -20.50 -7.70 9.36
CA HIS A 165 -19.77 -7.23 10.53
C HIS A 165 -18.52 -8.07 10.82
N LYS A 166 -18.59 -9.39 10.60
CA LYS A 166 -17.43 -10.29 10.76
C LYS A 166 -16.32 -9.96 9.77
N VAL A 167 -16.64 -9.82 8.48
CA VAL A 167 -15.67 -9.46 7.44
C VAL A 167 -15.10 -8.07 7.68
N LEU A 168 -15.94 -7.07 7.98
CA LEU A 168 -15.49 -5.72 8.31
C LEU A 168 -14.55 -5.69 9.51
N ARG A 169 -14.88 -6.44 10.59
CA ARG A 169 -14.02 -6.54 11.77
C ARG A 169 -12.68 -7.15 11.41
N GLN A 170 -12.66 -8.23 10.64
CA GLN A 170 -11.40 -8.86 10.20
C GLN A 170 -10.52 -7.88 9.41
N LEU A 171 -11.11 -7.04 8.55
CA LEU A 171 -10.40 -6.02 7.78
C LEU A 171 -9.95 -4.83 8.65
N LEU A 172 -10.75 -4.41 9.66
CA LEU A 172 -10.38 -3.38 10.63
C LEU A 172 -9.23 -3.85 11.53
N ASP A 173 -9.31 -5.06 12.10
CA ASP A 173 -8.27 -5.65 12.97
C ASP A 173 -6.96 -5.85 12.22
N SER A 174 -7.01 -6.20 10.94
CA SER A 174 -5.83 -6.31 10.07
C SER A 174 -5.30 -4.96 9.58
N GLY A 175 -6.07 -3.87 9.75
CA GLY A 175 -5.72 -2.50 9.38
C GLY A 175 -5.89 -2.15 7.90
N PHE A 176 -6.47 -3.02 7.07
CA PHE A 176 -6.77 -2.73 5.66
C PHE A 176 -7.94 -1.77 5.48
N VAL A 177 -8.87 -1.79 6.40
CA VAL A 177 -9.95 -0.80 6.53
C VAL A 177 -9.68 0.06 7.74
N THR A 178 -10.00 1.34 7.66
CA THR A 178 -9.84 2.30 8.77
C THR A 178 -11.09 3.15 8.91
N GLN A 179 -11.32 3.62 10.12
CA GLN A 179 -12.34 4.63 10.38
C GLN A 179 -11.91 5.97 9.80
N ILE A 180 -12.84 6.66 9.14
CA ILE A 180 -12.60 7.96 8.51
C ILE A 180 -13.17 9.08 9.37
N HIS A 181 -12.32 10.06 9.68
CA HIS A 181 -12.68 11.28 10.38
C HIS A 181 -12.58 12.50 9.46
N THR A 182 -13.26 13.58 9.82
CA THR A 182 -13.26 14.84 9.08
C THR A 182 -11.86 15.42 8.85
N ARG A 183 -10.91 15.16 9.77
CA ARG A 183 -9.50 15.59 9.64
C ARG A 183 -8.76 14.93 8.49
N HIS A 184 -9.17 13.74 8.04
CA HIS A 184 -8.54 13.08 6.89
C HIS A 184 -8.75 13.82 5.57
N PHE A 185 -9.79 14.66 5.50
CA PHE A 185 -10.08 15.48 4.31
C PHE A 185 -9.32 16.79 4.28
N ASN A 186 -8.57 17.13 5.35
CA ASN A 186 -7.84 18.38 5.43
C ASN A 186 -6.42 18.23 4.87
N PRO A 187 -5.90 19.23 4.12
CA PRO A 187 -4.52 19.27 3.69
C PRO A 187 -3.53 19.19 4.86
N THR A 188 -2.43 18.48 4.67
CA THR A 188 -1.40 18.29 5.70
C THR A 188 -0.78 19.60 6.17
N SER A 189 -0.69 20.62 5.29
CA SER A 189 -0.23 21.98 5.62
C SER A 189 -1.14 22.66 6.64
N ASP A 190 -2.46 22.53 6.46
CA ASP A 190 -3.43 23.17 7.36
C ASP A 190 -3.53 22.44 8.69
N LEU A 191 -3.48 21.10 8.67
CA LEU A 191 -3.37 20.30 9.89
C LEU A 191 -2.12 20.66 10.71
N ARG A 192 -0.98 20.88 10.04
CA ARG A 192 0.25 21.32 10.70
C ARG A 192 0.09 22.72 11.33
N ASN A 193 -0.52 23.64 10.60
CA ASN A 193 -0.79 24.99 11.11
C ASN A 193 -1.74 24.97 12.31
N GLU A 194 -2.78 24.13 12.28
CA GLU A 194 -3.72 23.93 13.39
C GLU A 194 -3.01 23.32 14.60
N ALA A 195 -2.20 22.28 14.40
CA ALA A 195 -1.40 21.66 15.44
C ALA A 195 -0.43 22.65 16.08
N GLU A 196 0.26 23.45 15.26
CA GLU A 196 1.19 24.46 15.72
C GLU A 196 0.49 25.56 16.56
N ARG A 197 -0.69 26.02 16.11
CA ARG A 197 -1.51 26.98 16.89
C ARG A 197 -1.95 26.38 18.22
N THR A 198 -2.42 25.13 18.23
CA THR A 198 -2.86 24.42 19.43
C THR A 198 -1.73 24.26 20.44
N ILE A 199 -0.55 23.89 19.99
CA ILE A 199 0.61 23.69 20.86
C ILE A 199 1.15 25.01 21.36
N LYS A 200 1.22 26.06 20.51
CA LYS A 200 1.62 27.41 20.94
C LYS A 200 0.69 27.96 22.02
N ALA A 201 -0.62 27.76 21.88
CA ALA A 201 -1.59 28.19 22.87
C ALA A 201 -1.44 27.45 24.21
N ASN A 202 -1.16 26.14 24.17
CA ASN A 202 -1.12 25.27 25.34
C ASN A 202 0.24 25.30 26.07
N LEU A 203 1.36 25.23 25.34
CA LEU A 203 2.70 25.05 25.93
C LEU A 203 3.55 26.33 25.89
N PHE A 204 3.28 27.28 24.99
CA PHE A 204 4.10 28.45 24.77
C PHE A 204 3.30 29.76 24.76
N PRO A 205 2.49 30.08 25.78
CA PRO A 205 1.65 31.29 25.80
C PRO A 205 2.45 32.61 25.78
N GLY A 206 3.74 32.56 26.09
CA GLY A 206 4.68 33.71 26.08
C GLY A 206 5.49 33.87 24.79
N GLY A 207 5.16 33.10 23.74
CA GLY A 207 5.90 33.07 22.47
C GLY A 207 7.08 32.09 22.48
N VAL A 208 7.49 31.62 21.30
CA VAL A 208 8.55 30.62 21.11
C VAL A 208 9.90 31.29 20.92
N LYS A 209 10.92 30.90 21.70
CA LYS A 209 12.30 31.41 21.61
C LYS A 209 13.22 30.32 20.99
N GLY A 210 14.28 30.74 20.29
CA GLY A 210 15.15 29.92 19.43
C GLY A 210 15.35 28.45 19.78
N LYS A 211 15.69 28.07 21.02
CA LYS A 211 15.83 26.65 21.42
C LYS A 211 14.51 25.89 21.51
N GLN A 212 13.41 26.60 21.79
CA GLN A 212 12.08 26.02 21.91
C GLN A 212 11.44 25.70 20.55
N ILE A 213 12.03 26.16 19.44
CA ILE A 213 11.55 25.83 18.08
C ILE A 213 11.64 24.32 17.81
N LEU A 214 12.74 23.68 18.20
CA LEU A 214 12.92 22.23 18.03
C LEU A 214 11.93 21.43 18.89
N GLU A 215 11.66 21.90 20.11
CA GLU A 215 10.67 21.31 21.01
C GLU A 215 9.25 21.47 20.45
N LEU A 216 8.92 22.67 19.95
CA LEU A 216 7.66 22.92 19.25
C LEU A 216 7.48 21.98 18.05
N GLU A 217 8.49 21.84 17.20
CA GLU A 217 8.43 20.95 16.04
C GLU A 217 8.24 19.47 16.44
N ALA A 218 8.90 19.03 17.51
CA ALA A 218 8.74 17.67 18.03
C ALA A 218 7.32 17.43 18.55
N GLU A 219 6.76 18.37 19.31
CA GLU A 219 5.39 18.27 19.83
C GLU A 219 4.33 18.37 18.71
N VAL A 220 4.55 19.23 17.68
CA VAL A 220 3.69 19.29 16.49
C VAL A 220 3.67 17.95 15.78
N LYS A 221 4.83 17.32 15.58
CA LYS A 221 4.91 16.00 14.95
C LYS A 221 4.17 14.93 15.76
N LYS A 222 4.33 14.91 17.07
CA LYS A 222 3.61 13.99 17.97
C LYS A 222 2.09 14.19 17.89
N LEU A 223 1.64 15.45 17.91
CA LEU A 223 0.21 15.75 17.81
C LEU A 223 -0.38 15.35 16.47
N LEU A 224 0.33 15.59 15.36
CA LEU A 224 -0.09 15.16 14.02
C LEU A 224 -0.13 13.64 13.90
N ALA A 225 0.85 12.92 14.45
CA ALA A 225 0.85 11.47 14.52
C ALA A 225 -0.34 10.96 15.34
N LYS A 226 -0.61 11.58 16.49
CA LYS A 226 -1.76 11.25 17.33
C LYS A 226 -3.08 11.45 16.58
N TRP A 227 -3.31 12.61 15.95
CA TRP A 227 -4.54 12.89 15.18
C TRP A 227 -4.77 11.92 14.03
N ARG A 228 -3.70 11.49 13.36
CA ARG A 228 -3.76 10.48 12.31
C ARG A 228 -4.06 9.09 12.87
N ASP A 229 -3.42 8.73 13.99
CA ASP A 229 -3.52 7.40 14.57
C ASP A 229 -4.76 7.24 15.47
N GLU A 230 -5.38 8.35 15.95
CA GLU A 230 -6.71 8.33 16.60
C GLU A 230 -7.79 7.69 15.72
N ALA A 231 -7.65 7.80 14.41
CA ALA A 231 -8.51 7.10 13.46
C ALA A 231 -8.20 5.59 13.33
N SER A 232 -6.94 5.19 13.63
CA SER A 232 -6.50 3.79 13.58
C SER A 232 -6.57 3.11 14.95
N ALA A 233 -6.46 3.87 16.03
CA ALA A 233 -6.75 3.42 17.38
C ALA A 233 -8.27 3.46 17.57
N SER A 234 -8.97 2.47 17.02
CA SER A 234 -10.21 2.05 17.60
C SER A 234 -9.88 1.67 19.04
N ASP A 235 -10.13 2.59 19.97
CA ASP A 235 -10.20 2.20 21.36
C ASP A 235 -11.08 0.95 21.40
N ASP A 236 -10.57 -0.15 21.91
CA ASP A 236 -11.34 -1.39 22.14
C ASP A 236 -12.61 -1.10 22.98
N GLU A 237 -12.70 0.09 23.57
CA GLU A 237 -13.86 0.64 24.28
C GLU A 237 -14.90 1.29 23.37
N GLN A 238 -14.59 1.73 22.13
CA GLN A 238 -15.55 2.42 21.24
C GLN A 238 -16.26 1.48 20.24
N LEU A 239 -15.80 0.26 20.08
CA LEU A 239 -16.44 -0.74 19.24
C LEU A 239 -17.62 -1.47 19.92
N GLY A 240 -17.93 -1.13 21.16
CA GLY A 240 -19.06 -1.70 21.91
C GLY A 240 -20.35 -0.89 21.78
N PRO A 241 -21.55 -1.51 21.84
CA PRO A 241 -22.81 -0.79 21.86
C PRO A 241 -22.94 0.01 23.16
N GLY A 242 -22.59 1.31 23.12
CA GLY A 242 -22.71 2.18 24.29
C GLY A 242 -21.92 3.48 24.30
N ALA A 243 -21.03 3.74 23.35
CA ALA A 243 -20.19 4.94 23.38
C ALA A 243 -20.82 6.19 22.73
N GLY A 244 -22.11 6.32 22.75
CA GLY A 244 -22.87 7.42 22.13
C GLY A 244 -23.70 8.26 23.07
N THR A 245 -23.37 8.38 24.37
CA THR A 245 -24.02 9.38 25.23
C THR A 245 -23.10 9.82 26.34
N LYS A 246 -22.43 10.95 26.15
CA LYS A 246 -21.87 11.74 27.26
C LYS A 246 -23.06 12.19 28.13
N ARG A 247 -23.39 11.43 29.16
CA ARG A 247 -24.21 11.93 30.26
C ARG A 247 -23.30 12.75 31.17
N SER A 248 -23.68 14.00 31.31
CA SER A 248 -23.24 14.95 32.31
C SER A 248 -23.05 14.28 33.66
N ALA A 249 -21.86 14.45 34.23
CA ALA A 249 -21.57 14.04 35.59
C ALA A 249 -22.33 14.94 36.57
N ALA A 250 -23.33 14.37 37.18
CA ALA A 250 -23.85 14.79 38.48
C ALA A 250 -24.39 13.57 39.20
N ASP A 251 -23.75 13.29 40.34
CA ASP A 251 -24.22 12.47 41.45
C ASP A 251 -24.61 11.00 41.20
N THR A 252 -23.71 10.10 41.54
CA THR A 252 -23.96 9.10 42.61
C THR A 252 -22.68 8.28 42.88
N GLU A 253 -22.21 8.35 44.12
CA GLU A 253 -21.20 7.48 44.70
C GLU A 253 -21.70 6.03 44.75
N VAL A 254 -20.98 5.09 44.12
CA VAL A 254 -21.11 3.66 44.39
C VAL A 254 -19.69 3.05 44.44
N PRO A 255 -19.37 2.23 45.46
CA PRO A 255 -18.02 1.88 45.83
C PRO A 255 -17.35 0.87 44.88
N ALA A 256 -16.02 1.07 44.71
CA ALA A 256 -15.10 0.24 43.93
C ALA A 256 -15.20 -1.25 44.32
N ARG A 257 -15.65 -2.11 43.40
CA ARG A 257 -15.53 -3.55 43.52
C ARG A 257 -14.12 -4.00 43.07
N LYS A 258 -13.40 -4.64 44.01
CA LYS A 258 -12.09 -5.24 43.87
C LYS A 258 -12.03 -6.20 42.68
N ARG A 259 -11.05 -6.01 41.80
CA ARG A 259 -10.63 -7.01 40.80
C ARG A 259 -10.19 -8.30 41.51
N VAL A 260 -10.92 -9.37 41.32
CA VAL A 260 -10.50 -10.71 41.73
C VAL A 260 -9.62 -11.29 40.63
N LYS A 261 -8.35 -11.53 40.95
CA LYS A 261 -7.47 -12.37 40.13
C LYS A 261 -7.99 -13.81 40.20
N ILE A 262 -8.52 -14.33 39.10
CA ILE A 262 -8.85 -15.75 38.97
C ILE A 262 -7.60 -16.44 38.44
N GLY A 263 -7.05 -17.31 39.31
CA GLY A 263 -5.95 -18.19 38.98
C GLY A 263 -6.37 -19.30 38.02
N MET A 264 -5.40 -19.75 37.25
CA MET A 264 -5.48 -20.93 36.39
C MET A 264 -6.07 -22.13 37.12
N LEU A 265 -7.11 -22.72 36.55
CA LEU A 265 -7.47 -24.12 36.78
C LEU A 265 -7.95 -24.73 35.45
N ASN A 266 -7.31 -25.84 35.09
CA ASN A 266 -7.62 -26.72 33.98
C ASN A 266 -9.09 -27.15 34.03
N GLY A 267 -9.77 -27.07 32.85
CA GLY A 267 -11.05 -27.71 32.69
C GLY A 267 -11.71 -27.31 31.36
N SER A 268 -11.75 -28.26 30.45
CA SER A 268 -12.51 -28.22 29.22
C SER A 268 -13.93 -27.67 29.44
N SER A 269 -14.27 -26.56 28.80
CA SER A 269 -15.65 -26.11 28.67
C SER A 269 -15.93 -25.84 27.20
N TYR A 270 -16.68 -26.72 26.61
CA TYR A 270 -17.36 -26.52 25.33
C TYR A 270 -18.32 -25.33 25.43
N GLY A 271 -18.22 -24.39 24.47
CA GLY A 271 -19.33 -23.54 24.07
C GLY A 271 -19.59 -22.30 24.94
N ALA A 272 -18.63 -21.38 25.03
CA ALA A 272 -18.98 -19.98 25.19
C ALA A 272 -19.00 -19.35 23.77
N ALA A 273 -20.19 -19.21 23.20
CA ALA A 273 -20.40 -18.34 22.06
C ALA A 273 -19.85 -16.95 22.45
N GLN A 274 -18.73 -16.54 21.86
CA GLN A 274 -18.28 -15.16 21.91
C GLN A 274 -19.47 -14.33 21.42
N LYS A 275 -20.06 -13.52 22.28
CA LYS A 275 -21.03 -12.50 21.86
C LYS A 275 -20.27 -11.64 20.85
N GLU A 276 -20.54 -11.84 19.57
CA GLU A 276 -20.07 -10.99 18.51
C GLU A 276 -20.63 -9.60 18.76
N VAL A 277 -19.78 -8.68 19.19
CA VAL A 277 -20.15 -7.30 19.44
C VAL A 277 -20.41 -6.67 18.07
N ALA A 278 -21.64 -6.30 17.78
CA ALA A 278 -22.00 -5.63 16.53
C ALA A 278 -21.23 -4.30 16.41
N LEU A 279 -20.76 -3.98 15.20
CA LEU A 279 -20.16 -2.68 14.89
C LEU A 279 -21.21 -1.58 14.92
N ASP A 280 -20.82 -0.34 15.20
CA ASP A 280 -21.70 0.82 15.12
C ASP A 280 -22.09 1.09 13.66
N GLU A 281 -23.38 1.08 13.35
CA GLU A 281 -23.93 1.29 12.01
C GLU A 281 -23.63 2.69 11.44
N GLU A 282 -23.38 3.69 12.29
CA GLU A 282 -23.03 5.07 11.88
C GLU A 282 -21.53 5.27 11.61
N LEU A 283 -20.72 4.23 11.85
CA LEU A 283 -19.28 4.30 11.60
C LEU A 283 -19.00 4.45 10.11
N VAL A 284 -18.18 5.46 9.76
CA VAL A 284 -17.70 5.67 8.38
C VAL A 284 -16.37 4.97 8.22
N VAL A 285 -16.30 4.09 7.23
CA VAL A 285 -15.11 3.28 6.94
C VAL A 285 -14.59 3.51 5.52
N GLY A 286 -13.31 3.34 5.33
CA GLY A 286 -12.64 3.42 4.03
C GLY A 286 -11.38 2.56 3.99
N ILE A 287 -10.82 2.37 2.81
CA ILE A 287 -9.62 1.55 2.60
C ILE A 287 -8.36 2.32 3.05
N ASN A 288 -7.53 1.68 3.84
CA ASN A 288 -6.24 2.20 4.28
C ASN A 288 -5.16 1.97 3.20
N GLN A 289 -4.92 2.98 2.37
CA GLN A 289 -3.93 2.92 1.28
C GLN A 289 -2.50 2.68 1.80
N GLU A 290 -2.13 3.26 2.96
CA GLU A 290 -0.80 3.08 3.55
C GLU A 290 -0.54 1.61 3.91
N LYS A 291 -1.53 0.93 4.50
CA LYS A 291 -1.45 -0.50 4.82
C LYS A 291 -1.38 -1.37 3.57
N CYS A 292 -2.14 -1.02 2.54
CA CYS A 292 -2.07 -1.72 1.25
C CYS A 292 -0.67 -1.63 0.63
N ILE A 293 0.01 -0.48 0.74
CA ILE A 293 1.40 -0.32 0.27
C ILE A 293 2.37 -1.22 1.07
N VAL A 294 2.17 -1.36 2.39
CA VAL A 294 2.96 -2.30 3.21
C VAL A 294 2.80 -3.73 2.72
N ALA A 295 1.57 -4.15 2.43
CA ALA A 295 1.29 -5.49 1.92
C ALA A 295 1.89 -5.74 0.53
N LEU A 296 1.84 -4.75 -0.38
CA LEU A 296 2.52 -4.81 -1.68
C LEU A 296 4.05 -4.91 -1.53
N ARG A 297 4.64 -4.18 -0.58
CA ARG A 297 6.07 -4.30 -0.26
C ARG A 297 6.41 -5.70 0.25
N THR A 298 5.59 -6.27 1.13
CA THR A 298 5.75 -7.63 1.64
C THR A 298 5.80 -8.64 0.50
N GLN A 299 4.88 -8.55 -0.45
CA GLN A 299 4.85 -9.44 -1.61
C GLN A 299 6.10 -9.29 -2.48
N GLN A 300 6.50 -8.08 -2.83
CA GLN A 300 7.69 -7.86 -3.66
C GLN A 300 9.00 -8.30 -2.98
N LEU A 301 9.09 -8.19 -1.65
CA LEU A 301 10.23 -8.70 -0.90
C LEU A 301 10.25 -10.24 -0.86
N ALA A 302 9.09 -10.89 -0.78
CA ALA A 302 8.98 -12.34 -0.88
C ALA A 302 9.41 -12.84 -2.27
N ASP A 303 8.92 -12.22 -3.34
CA ASP A 303 9.33 -12.50 -4.73
C ASP A 303 10.84 -12.28 -4.93
N TYR A 304 11.40 -11.25 -4.27
CA TYR A 304 12.83 -10.98 -4.29
C TYR A 304 13.64 -12.08 -3.61
N ALA A 305 13.18 -12.58 -2.46
CA ALA A 305 13.81 -13.70 -1.77
C ALA A 305 13.69 -15.00 -2.58
N GLU A 306 12.57 -15.26 -3.23
CA GLU A 306 12.36 -16.43 -4.07
C GLU A 306 13.39 -16.52 -5.20
N GLN A 307 13.64 -15.40 -5.89
CA GLN A 307 14.59 -15.36 -7.02
C GLN A 307 16.04 -15.65 -6.63
N TYR A 308 16.44 -15.37 -5.39
CA TYR A 308 17.83 -15.46 -4.96
C TYR A 308 18.14 -16.63 -4.04
N ILE A 309 17.17 -17.06 -3.25
CA ILE A 309 17.38 -18.09 -2.21
C ILE A 309 16.58 -19.36 -2.53
N GLY A 310 15.32 -19.20 -2.98
CA GLY A 310 14.46 -20.32 -3.37
C GLY A 310 13.04 -20.22 -2.80
N GLU A 311 12.12 -21.00 -3.39
CA GLU A 311 10.68 -20.92 -3.16
C GLU A 311 10.28 -21.18 -1.70
N VAL A 312 10.79 -22.26 -1.07
CA VAL A 312 10.41 -22.63 0.30
C VAL A 312 10.88 -21.59 1.31
N THR A 313 12.12 -21.10 1.15
CA THR A 313 12.66 -20.03 2.00
C THR A 313 11.88 -18.72 1.82
N ALA A 314 11.44 -18.42 0.60
CA ALA A 314 10.60 -17.26 0.31
C ALA A 314 9.23 -17.36 1.01
N LYS A 315 8.59 -18.54 1.04
CA LYS A 315 7.33 -18.75 1.78
C LYS A 315 7.51 -18.58 3.29
N VAL A 316 8.62 -19.05 3.85
CA VAL A 316 8.97 -18.80 5.27
C VAL A 316 9.19 -17.31 5.52
N TYR A 317 9.88 -16.63 4.61
CA TYR A 317 10.10 -15.18 4.67
C TYR A 317 8.79 -14.39 4.54
N GLU A 318 7.91 -14.78 3.63
CA GLU A 318 6.58 -14.18 3.50
C GLU A 318 5.76 -14.32 4.78
N ALA A 319 5.75 -15.50 5.42
CA ALA A 319 5.08 -15.70 6.71
C ALA A 319 5.66 -14.78 7.80
N LEU A 320 6.99 -14.62 7.86
CA LEU A 320 7.67 -13.70 8.76
C LEU A 320 7.25 -12.24 8.48
N LEU A 321 7.27 -11.81 7.23
CA LEU A 321 6.87 -10.47 6.82
C LEU A 321 5.39 -10.19 7.11
N ARG A 322 4.49 -11.16 6.94
CA ARG A 322 3.06 -11.04 7.28
C ARG A 322 2.84 -10.84 8.79
N GLN A 323 3.66 -11.48 9.65
CA GLN A 323 3.59 -11.22 11.09
C GLN A 323 4.11 -9.82 11.46
N LEU A 324 5.19 -9.36 10.80
CA LEU A 324 5.67 -7.98 10.95
C LEU A 324 4.64 -6.97 10.43
N GLU A 325 3.96 -7.27 9.34
CA GLU A 325 2.92 -6.42 8.76
C GLU A 325 1.81 -6.08 9.76
N LYS A 326 1.41 -7.02 10.64
CA LYS A 326 0.44 -6.75 11.70
C LYS A 326 0.89 -5.63 12.65
N LYS A 327 2.19 -5.53 12.87
CA LYS A 327 2.82 -4.56 13.79
C LYS A 327 3.22 -3.25 13.09
N VAL A 328 3.26 -3.22 11.75
CA VAL A 328 3.70 -2.08 10.93
C VAL A 328 2.50 -1.46 10.20
N PRO A 329 2.06 -0.27 10.56
CA PRO A 329 0.91 0.37 9.91
C PRO A 329 1.24 0.99 8.55
N ARG A 330 2.51 1.38 8.28
CA ARG A 330 2.92 2.12 7.07
C ARG A 330 4.37 1.88 6.68
N CYS A 331 4.71 2.12 5.41
CA CYS A 331 6.09 2.00 4.91
C CYS A 331 7.00 3.12 5.37
N SER A 332 6.48 4.34 5.49
CA SER A 332 7.22 5.52 5.92
C SER A 332 6.35 6.43 6.76
N ASP A 333 6.94 7.11 7.74
CA ASP A 333 6.22 8.10 8.54
C ASP A 333 6.62 9.52 8.11
N PRO A 334 5.72 10.31 7.50
CA PRO A 334 6.01 11.66 7.06
C PRO A 334 6.27 12.63 8.23
N TYR A 335 5.83 12.30 9.43
CA TYR A 335 5.97 13.15 10.61
C TYR A 335 7.20 12.82 11.44
N ASN A 336 7.64 11.58 11.47
CA ASN A 336 8.93 11.23 12.04
C ASN A 336 9.98 11.47 10.95
N GLY A 337 10.86 12.46 11.15
CA GLY A 337 12.01 12.69 10.25
C GLY A 337 12.77 11.39 10.06
N ALA A 338 13.63 11.31 9.02
CA ALA A 338 14.47 10.13 8.85
C ALA A 338 15.21 9.85 10.16
N PRO A 339 14.84 8.79 10.90
CA PRO A 339 15.56 8.43 12.11
C PRO A 339 17.02 8.15 11.77
N THR A 340 17.91 8.38 12.70
CA THR A 340 19.30 7.96 12.56
C THR A 340 19.35 6.43 12.44
N GLU A 341 20.35 5.88 11.76
CA GLU A 341 20.44 4.42 11.54
C GLU A 341 20.37 3.62 12.84
N ASP A 342 20.83 4.18 13.96
CA ASP A 342 20.80 3.56 15.29
C ASP A 342 19.40 3.60 15.91
N ASP A 343 18.66 4.69 15.77
CA ASP A 343 17.31 4.86 16.32
C ASP A 343 16.28 3.96 15.61
N GLU A 344 16.44 3.72 14.30
CA GLU A 344 15.58 2.81 13.53
C GLU A 344 15.74 1.35 13.99
N ALA A 345 16.96 0.94 14.27
CA ALA A 345 17.25 -0.45 14.61
C ALA A 345 16.55 -0.92 15.87
N ASP A 346 16.40 -0.04 16.87
CA ASP A 346 15.77 -0.38 18.15
C ASP A 346 14.23 -0.25 18.09
N ALA A 347 13.69 0.65 17.29
CA ALA A 347 12.26 0.88 17.15
C ALA A 347 11.53 -0.15 16.26
N LEU A 348 12.27 -0.94 15.45
CA LEU A 348 11.66 -1.92 14.55
C LEU A 348 10.99 -3.06 15.34
N PRO A 349 9.75 -3.47 14.95
CA PRO A 349 9.11 -4.61 15.57
C PRO A 349 9.85 -5.91 15.27
N SER A 350 9.88 -6.79 16.26
CA SER A 350 10.47 -8.13 16.15
C SER A 350 9.41 -9.21 16.02
N VAL A 351 9.79 -10.34 15.43
CA VAL A 351 8.97 -11.56 15.30
C VAL A 351 9.76 -12.75 15.74
N THR A 352 9.11 -13.70 16.43
CA THR A 352 9.73 -14.93 16.91
C THR A 352 9.56 -16.08 15.92
N ALA A 353 10.49 -17.04 15.91
CA ALA A 353 10.40 -18.24 15.06
C ALA A 353 9.10 -19.03 15.29
N ARG A 354 8.56 -18.98 16.51
CA ARG A 354 7.28 -19.64 16.83
C ARG A 354 6.11 -18.93 16.17
N GLU A 355 6.04 -17.59 16.22
CA GLU A 355 5.01 -16.81 15.52
C GLU A 355 5.04 -17.06 14.00
N VAL A 356 6.23 -17.26 13.42
CA VAL A 356 6.39 -17.61 12.00
C VAL A 356 5.85 -19.01 11.72
N LEU A 357 6.19 -20.00 12.55
CA LEU A 357 5.71 -21.38 12.41
C LEU A 357 4.18 -21.47 12.50
N ASP A 358 3.58 -20.73 13.45
CA ASP A 358 2.12 -20.71 13.65
C ASP A 358 1.38 -20.05 12.48
N ALA A 359 2.05 -19.18 11.74
CA ALA A 359 1.50 -18.50 10.56
C ALA A 359 1.74 -19.24 9.24
N LEU A 360 2.59 -20.26 9.26
CA LEU A 360 2.97 -21.00 8.06
C LEU A 360 1.95 -22.11 7.77
N ASP A 361 1.61 -22.28 6.49
CA ASP A 361 0.75 -23.38 6.05
C ASP A 361 1.33 -24.72 6.47
N PRO A 362 0.56 -25.58 7.17
CA PRO A 362 1.02 -26.89 7.62
C PRO A 362 1.40 -27.84 6.47
N ASN A 363 0.88 -27.62 5.25
CA ASN A 363 1.13 -28.47 4.10
C ASN A 363 2.47 -28.21 3.40
N ILE A 364 3.19 -27.14 3.76
CA ILE A 364 4.47 -26.81 3.13
C ILE A 364 5.54 -27.79 3.62
N ASP A 365 6.22 -28.44 2.67
CA ASP A 365 7.39 -29.28 2.95
C ASP A 365 8.63 -28.38 3.20
N LEU A 366 8.95 -28.18 4.47
CA LEU A 366 10.10 -27.38 4.89
C LEU A 366 11.46 -28.09 4.68
N ALA A 367 11.47 -29.41 4.45
CA ALA A 367 12.72 -30.13 4.17
C ALA A 367 13.18 -29.94 2.72
N ALA A 368 12.27 -29.53 1.83
CA ALA A 368 12.61 -29.27 0.45
C ALA A 368 13.56 -28.06 0.32
N GLY A 369 14.71 -28.27 -0.29
CA GLY A 369 15.71 -27.21 -0.51
C GLY A 369 16.74 -27.05 0.61
N ILE A 370 16.58 -27.68 1.74
CA ILE A 370 17.65 -27.80 2.75
C ILE A 370 18.16 -29.23 2.66
N GLY A 371 19.43 -29.42 2.30
CA GLY A 371 20.07 -30.73 2.36
C GLY A 371 19.94 -31.26 3.78
N THR A 372 19.24 -32.38 3.97
CA THR A 372 19.30 -33.10 5.23
C THR A 372 20.77 -33.37 5.53
N PRO A 373 21.31 -33.05 6.71
CA PRO A 373 22.62 -33.52 7.08
C PRO A 373 22.56 -35.04 6.91
N GLN A 374 23.33 -35.59 5.97
CA GLN A 374 23.55 -37.02 5.94
C GLN A 374 24.08 -37.37 7.32
N ASP A 375 23.34 -38.21 8.00
CA ASP A 375 23.68 -38.80 9.26
C ASP A 375 25.14 -39.36 9.14
N SER A 376 26.12 -38.52 9.49
CA SER A 376 27.48 -39.00 9.70
C SER A 376 27.40 -39.78 11.02
N GLY A 377 27.13 -41.07 10.84
CA GLY A 377 27.13 -42.00 11.95
C GLY A 377 28.42 -41.94 12.76
N ASP A 378 28.36 -41.22 13.84
CA ASP A 378 29.20 -41.41 15.01
C ASP A 378 28.56 -40.64 16.17
N SER A 379 27.67 -41.31 16.90
CA SER A 379 27.23 -40.86 18.22
C SER A 379 27.05 -42.13 19.08
N PRO A 380 27.64 -42.18 20.26
CA PRO A 380 27.52 -43.33 21.14
C PRO A 380 26.08 -43.49 21.63
N GLU A 381 25.61 -44.72 21.59
CA GLU A 381 24.35 -45.19 22.16
C GLU A 381 24.25 -44.76 23.63
N ASP A 382 23.31 -43.88 23.94
CA ASP A 382 22.89 -43.65 25.32
C ASP A 382 21.45 -44.11 25.46
N ASP A 383 21.35 -45.18 26.24
CA ASP A 383 20.21 -46.00 26.58
C ASP A 383 19.27 -45.21 27.51
N SER A 384 18.15 -44.68 27.02
CA SER A 384 17.04 -44.26 27.87
C SER A 384 15.69 -44.44 27.21
N SER A 385 14.95 -45.35 27.78
CA SER A 385 13.58 -45.83 27.62
C SER A 385 12.55 -44.86 26.99
N PRO A 386 11.55 -45.42 26.24
CA PRO A 386 10.51 -44.67 25.56
C PRO A 386 9.46 -44.13 26.53
N VAL A 387 9.28 -42.80 26.55
CA VAL A 387 8.13 -42.15 27.18
C VAL A 387 6.99 -42.04 26.16
N PRO A 388 5.83 -42.65 26.39
CA PRO A 388 4.69 -42.53 25.51
C PRO A 388 3.91 -41.25 25.79
N ASN A 389 3.49 -40.59 24.77
CA ASN A 389 2.58 -39.45 24.62
C ASN A 389 3.23 -38.11 24.20
N GLY A 390 3.11 -37.81 22.90
CA GLY A 390 3.39 -36.50 22.38
C GLY A 390 3.76 -36.43 20.89
N THR A 391 3.09 -37.16 20.03
CA THR A 391 3.37 -37.15 18.55
C THR A 391 3.34 -35.77 17.94
N ASN A 392 2.53 -34.83 18.46
CA ASN A 392 2.45 -33.47 17.93
C ASN A 392 3.58 -32.55 18.42
N ALA A 393 4.09 -32.74 19.64
CA ALA A 393 5.15 -31.90 20.18
C ALA A 393 6.52 -32.20 19.54
N ALA A 394 6.81 -33.45 19.23
CA ALA A 394 8.06 -33.86 18.55
C ALA A 394 8.06 -33.39 17.08
N ALA A 395 6.92 -33.51 16.38
CA ALA A 395 6.76 -33.01 15.02
C ALA A 395 6.93 -31.49 14.95
N ASN A 396 6.37 -30.73 15.90
CA ASN A 396 6.54 -29.28 15.97
C ASN A 396 7.99 -28.86 16.31
N THR A 397 8.69 -29.63 17.12
CA THR A 397 10.11 -29.36 17.44
C THR A 397 10.98 -29.55 16.19
N GLY A 398 10.71 -30.54 15.36
CA GLY A 398 11.38 -30.73 14.07
C GLY A 398 11.08 -29.59 13.09
N ARG A 399 9.82 -29.20 12.97
CA ARG A 399 9.42 -28.10 12.07
C ARG A 399 10.02 -26.75 12.46
N ILE A 400 10.08 -26.40 13.75
CA ILE A 400 10.71 -25.16 14.21
C ILE A 400 12.20 -25.11 13.91
N THR A 401 12.89 -26.27 13.94
CA THR A 401 14.31 -26.35 13.57
C THR A 401 14.52 -26.08 12.09
N LEU A 402 13.66 -26.61 11.22
CA LEU A 402 13.69 -26.33 9.79
C LEU A 402 13.38 -24.84 9.49
N VAL A 403 12.38 -24.26 10.14
CA VAL A 403 12.08 -22.82 10.02
C VAL A 403 13.30 -21.98 10.41
N LYS A 404 14.00 -22.32 11.49
CA LYS A 404 15.23 -21.62 11.89
C LYS A 404 16.35 -21.75 10.85
N GLN A 405 16.50 -22.90 10.22
CA GLN A 405 17.48 -23.10 9.16
C GLN A 405 17.19 -22.19 7.96
N HIS A 406 15.92 -22.10 7.50
CA HIS A 406 15.52 -21.16 6.44
C HIS A 406 15.78 -19.71 6.84
N ILE A 407 15.46 -19.32 8.08
CA ILE A 407 15.71 -17.94 8.55
C ILE A 407 17.22 -17.69 8.67
N SER A 408 18.04 -18.69 9.03
CA SER A 408 19.51 -18.57 9.04
C SER A 408 20.06 -18.25 7.64
N LEU A 409 19.55 -18.93 6.59
CA LEU A 409 19.90 -18.61 5.19
C LEU A 409 19.58 -17.15 4.83
N LEU A 410 18.43 -16.63 5.31
CA LEU A 410 18.03 -15.23 5.11
C LEU A 410 18.93 -14.25 5.88
N CYS A 411 19.48 -14.65 7.04
CA CYS A 411 20.41 -13.83 7.83
C CYS A 411 21.82 -13.81 7.23
N GLU A 412 22.27 -14.91 6.64
CA GLU A 412 23.60 -15.07 6.07
C GLU A 412 23.73 -14.43 4.68
N ASP A 413 22.62 -14.19 3.99
CA ASP A 413 22.63 -13.54 2.68
C ASP A 413 23.22 -12.12 2.77
N PRO A 414 24.11 -11.72 1.83
CA PRO A 414 24.73 -10.39 1.80
C PRO A 414 23.74 -9.23 1.82
N ARG A 415 22.49 -9.44 1.37
CA ARG A 415 21.42 -8.45 1.34
C ARG A 415 20.76 -8.25 2.69
N ARG A 416 21.03 -9.17 3.67
CA ARG A 416 20.50 -9.12 5.03
C ARG A 416 18.99 -9.01 5.06
N PHE A 417 18.31 -10.02 4.48
CA PHE A 417 16.84 -10.06 4.51
C PHE A 417 16.27 -10.02 5.91
N VAL A 418 16.96 -10.65 6.86
CA VAL A 418 16.56 -10.76 8.26
C VAL A 418 17.79 -10.55 9.15
N ARG A 419 17.59 -9.96 10.33
CA ARG A 419 18.61 -9.82 11.36
C ARG A 419 18.17 -10.53 12.63
N TRP A 420 19.01 -11.38 13.16
CA TRP A 420 18.81 -11.98 14.47
C TRP A 420 19.06 -10.95 15.59
N VAL A 421 18.20 -10.93 16.62
CA VAL A 421 18.25 -9.98 17.73
C VAL A 421 18.32 -10.67 19.09
N GLY A 422 17.63 -11.78 19.27
CA GLY A 422 17.54 -12.44 20.56
C GLY A 422 17.13 -13.91 20.47
N SER A 423 17.12 -14.60 21.62
CA SER A 423 16.78 -16.03 21.72
C SER A 423 15.32 -16.28 22.13
N ARG A 424 14.51 -15.26 22.37
CA ARG A 424 13.11 -15.37 22.80
C ARG A 424 12.28 -16.15 21.76
N GLY A 425 11.36 -17.01 22.20
CA GLY A 425 10.43 -17.73 21.32
C GLY A 425 11.10 -18.66 20.31
N GLY A 426 12.32 -19.12 20.59
CA GLY A 426 13.11 -19.97 19.71
C GLY A 426 14.00 -19.20 18.73
N GLY A 427 14.12 -17.90 18.85
CA GLY A 427 14.86 -16.93 18.04
C GLY A 427 13.99 -15.72 17.71
N GLU A 428 14.52 -14.53 17.94
CA GLU A 428 13.86 -13.26 17.70
C GLU A 428 14.54 -12.55 16.54
N TYR A 429 13.74 -12.11 15.57
CA TYR A 429 14.21 -11.61 14.29
C TYR A 429 13.57 -10.26 13.96
N LYS A 430 14.35 -9.38 13.34
CA LYS A 430 13.92 -8.08 12.80
C LYS A 430 14.25 -7.99 11.32
N VAL A 431 13.48 -7.19 10.58
CA VAL A 431 13.75 -6.88 9.18
C VAL A 431 14.06 -5.40 9.06
N ASP A 432 15.21 -5.10 8.50
CA ASP A 432 15.62 -3.74 8.19
C ASP A 432 15.18 -3.40 6.75
N PHE A 433 14.11 -2.61 6.64
CA PHE A 433 13.50 -2.32 5.34
C PHE A 433 14.27 -1.32 4.49
N ARG A 434 15.13 -0.46 5.10
CA ARG A 434 15.87 0.58 4.37
C ARG A 434 16.91 -0.02 3.40
N PRO A 435 17.85 -0.87 3.84
CA PRO A 435 18.81 -1.50 2.94
C PRO A 435 18.14 -2.42 1.92
N LEU A 436 17.06 -3.13 2.32
CA LEU A 436 16.30 -3.98 1.40
C LEU A 436 15.60 -3.19 0.29
N SER A 437 14.96 -2.06 0.63
CA SER A 437 14.35 -1.18 -0.38
C SER A 437 15.39 -0.59 -1.32
N ASN A 438 16.59 -0.28 -0.82
CA ASN A 438 17.71 0.16 -1.65
C ASN A 438 18.22 -0.95 -2.58
N ALA A 439 18.29 -2.20 -2.09
CA ALA A 439 18.67 -3.34 -2.89
C ALA A 439 17.63 -3.65 -3.99
N LEU A 440 16.33 -3.57 -3.66
CA LEU A 440 15.26 -3.67 -4.65
C LEU A 440 15.37 -2.60 -5.73
N LEU A 441 15.57 -1.34 -5.32
CA LEU A 441 15.75 -0.23 -6.25
C LEU A 441 16.96 -0.47 -7.18
N GLN A 442 18.09 -0.86 -6.61
CA GLN A 442 19.30 -1.14 -7.39
C GLN A 442 19.04 -2.25 -8.42
N ARG A 443 18.36 -3.32 -8.02
CA ARG A 443 17.97 -4.42 -8.91
C ARG A 443 17.10 -3.92 -10.07
N GLU A 444 16.05 -3.12 -9.78
CA GLU A 444 15.15 -2.63 -10.83
C GLU A 444 15.86 -1.68 -11.81
N LEU A 445 16.75 -0.81 -11.31
CA LEU A 445 17.57 0.04 -12.19
C LEU A 445 18.51 -0.80 -13.06
N GLU A 446 19.15 -1.83 -12.50
CA GLU A 446 20.01 -2.75 -13.26
C GLU A 446 19.22 -3.55 -14.31
N ASN A 447 17.99 -4.00 -14.00
CA ASN A 447 17.11 -4.67 -14.94
C ASN A 447 16.75 -3.76 -16.13
N ILE A 448 16.44 -2.48 -15.86
CA ILE A 448 16.15 -1.49 -16.90
C ILE A 448 17.37 -1.25 -17.77
N VAL A 449 18.55 -1.11 -17.17
CA VAL A 449 19.80 -0.93 -17.90
C VAL A 449 20.12 -2.16 -18.76
N THR A 450 19.94 -3.35 -18.20
CA THR A 450 20.15 -4.61 -18.94
C THR A 450 19.20 -4.71 -20.14
N ALA A 451 17.94 -4.33 -19.97
CA ALA A 451 16.93 -4.36 -21.03
C ALA A 451 17.19 -3.31 -22.13
N ARG A 452 17.74 -2.13 -21.78
CA ARG A 452 17.99 -1.03 -22.74
C ARG A 452 19.33 -1.16 -23.48
N TRP A 453 20.41 -1.52 -22.79
CA TRP A 453 21.79 -1.49 -23.32
C TRP A 453 22.54 -2.81 -23.18
N GLY A 454 21.97 -3.77 -22.49
CA GLY A 454 22.56 -5.10 -22.34
C GLY A 454 23.48 -5.25 -21.12
N PRO A 455 24.10 -6.44 -20.96
CA PRO A 455 24.83 -6.81 -19.74
C PRO A 455 26.14 -6.04 -19.55
N LEU A 456 26.76 -5.52 -20.62
CA LEU A 456 27.99 -4.72 -20.50
C LEU A 456 27.71 -3.39 -19.78
N ALA A 457 26.64 -2.70 -20.15
CA ALA A 457 26.22 -1.46 -19.50
C ALA A 457 25.89 -1.69 -18.02
N THR A 458 25.20 -2.78 -17.69
CA THR A 458 24.90 -3.15 -16.30
C THR A 458 26.16 -3.37 -15.48
N ARG A 459 27.16 -4.05 -16.05
CA ARG A 459 28.47 -4.23 -15.40
C ARG A 459 29.14 -2.90 -15.10
N LEU A 460 29.10 -1.94 -16.04
CA LEU A 460 29.66 -0.60 -15.84
C LEU A 460 28.94 0.16 -14.73
N ILE A 461 27.61 0.12 -14.69
CA ILE A 461 26.82 0.76 -13.62
C ILE A 461 27.12 0.16 -12.25
N ARG A 462 27.23 -1.17 -12.13
CA ARG A 462 27.62 -1.83 -10.87
C ARG A 462 28.98 -1.35 -10.37
N ILE A 463 29.95 -1.21 -11.27
CA ILE A 463 31.28 -0.70 -10.92
C ILE A 463 31.22 0.75 -10.45
N LEU A 464 30.52 1.61 -11.20
CA LEU A 464 30.35 3.02 -10.84
C LEU A 464 29.56 3.19 -9.53
N HIS A 465 28.54 2.36 -9.28
CA HIS A 465 27.80 2.37 -8.02
C HIS A 465 28.68 1.95 -6.83
N ALA A 466 29.46 0.89 -6.98
CA ALA A 466 30.29 0.35 -5.90
C ALA A 466 31.55 1.20 -5.61
N LYS A 467 32.15 1.79 -6.64
CA LYS A 467 33.43 2.52 -6.53
C LYS A 467 33.28 4.04 -6.57
N GLY A 468 32.11 4.56 -6.97
CA GLY A 468 31.85 5.99 -7.08
C GLY A 468 32.41 6.59 -8.37
N LYS A 469 33.10 7.74 -8.25
CA LYS A 469 33.60 8.52 -9.38
C LYS A 469 34.92 7.95 -9.91
N LEU A 470 34.95 7.54 -11.17
CA LEU A 470 36.11 6.87 -11.80
C LEU A 470 36.49 7.54 -13.11
N ASP A 471 37.80 7.58 -13.38
CA ASP A 471 38.36 7.91 -14.70
C ASP A 471 38.20 6.73 -15.67
N GLU A 472 38.14 7.01 -16.97
CA GLU A 472 37.99 5.99 -18.04
C GLU A 472 38.98 4.85 -17.94
N LYS A 473 40.24 5.14 -17.57
CA LYS A 473 41.31 4.13 -17.38
C LYS A 473 41.00 3.20 -16.20
N GLN A 474 40.50 3.76 -15.09
CA GLN A 474 40.13 3.00 -13.92
C GLN A 474 38.90 2.12 -14.21
N VAL A 475 37.91 2.66 -14.93
CA VAL A 475 36.75 1.88 -15.39
C VAL A 475 37.19 0.71 -16.26
N SER A 476 38.14 0.93 -17.20
CA SER A 476 38.69 -0.14 -18.04
C SER A 476 39.40 -1.22 -17.20
N GLN A 477 40.18 -0.81 -16.21
CA GLN A 477 40.90 -1.72 -15.33
C GLN A 477 39.93 -2.60 -14.49
N PHE A 478 38.89 -2.02 -13.91
CA PHE A 478 37.91 -2.76 -13.10
C PHE A 478 36.96 -3.60 -13.95
N SER A 479 36.55 -3.10 -15.13
CA SER A 479 35.63 -3.80 -16.00
C SER A 479 36.27 -4.88 -16.85
N MET A 480 37.58 -4.82 -17.04
CA MET A 480 38.37 -5.67 -17.99
C MET A 480 37.81 -5.57 -19.42
N LEU A 481 37.27 -4.41 -19.81
CA LEU A 481 36.75 -4.12 -21.13
C LEU A 481 37.69 -3.18 -21.90
N ARG A 482 37.55 -3.17 -23.22
CA ARG A 482 38.30 -2.23 -24.06
C ARG A 482 37.78 -0.81 -23.87
N THR A 483 38.67 0.17 -23.78
CA THR A 483 38.31 1.59 -23.61
C THR A 483 37.36 2.12 -24.68
N LYS A 484 37.46 1.62 -25.92
CA LYS A 484 36.55 1.99 -27.00
C LYS A 484 35.11 1.57 -26.71
N ASP A 485 34.91 0.35 -26.22
CA ASP A 485 33.57 -0.20 -25.92
C ASP A 485 32.99 0.49 -24.69
N ILE A 486 33.81 0.74 -23.66
CA ILE A 486 33.42 1.48 -22.45
C ILE A 486 32.93 2.87 -22.81
N ARG A 487 33.69 3.60 -23.64
CA ARG A 487 33.33 4.95 -24.07
C ARG A 487 32.01 4.97 -24.82
N ALA A 488 31.79 4.01 -25.73
CA ALA A 488 30.57 3.90 -26.49
C ALA A 488 29.34 3.67 -25.56
N GLU A 489 29.45 2.75 -24.60
CA GLU A 489 28.35 2.45 -23.68
C GLU A 489 28.12 3.59 -22.66
N LEU A 490 29.18 4.18 -22.09
CA LEU A 490 29.07 5.31 -21.18
C LEU A 490 28.44 6.53 -21.85
N THR A 491 28.81 6.84 -23.11
CA THR A 491 28.20 7.94 -23.87
C THR A 491 26.70 7.69 -24.12
N ARG A 492 26.32 6.47 -24.51
CA ARG A 492 24.88 6.12 -24.68
C ARG A 492 24.08 6.28 -23.39
N MET A 493 24.64 5.85 -22.25
CA MET A 493 24.00 6.01 -20.96
C MET A 493 23.98 7.47 -20.49
N GLN A 494 24.97 8.27 -20.86
CA GLN A 494 25.01 9.71 -20.58
C GLN A 494 23.94 10.47 -21.37
N GLU A 495 23.80 10.18 -22.67
CA GLU A 495 22.73 10.74 -23.51
C GLU A 495 21.34 10.48 -22.95
N ALA A 496 21.16 9.32 -22.31
CA ALA A 496 19.92 8.95 -21.64
C ALA A 496 19.81 9.44 -20.19
N GLY A 497 20.83 10.13 -19.65
CA GLY A 497 20.85 10.68 -18.30
C GLY A 497 21.05 9.67 -17.16
N PHE A 498 21.52 8.45 -17.46
CA PHE A 498 21.79 7.42 -16.43
C PHE A 498 23.16 7.56 -15.77
N VAL A 499 24.13 8.05 -16.50
CA VAL A 499 25.49 8.29 -16.04
C VAL A 499 25.84 9.73 -16.38
N ASP A 500 26.63 10.36 -15.55
CA ASP A 500 27.08 11.72 -15.77
C ASP A 500 28.59 11.85 -15.59
N THR A 501 29.16 12.97 -16.04
CA THR A 501 30.59 13.24 -15.95
C THR A 501 30.84 14.45 -15.06
N GLN A 502 31.78 14.31 -14.14
CA GLN A 502 32.30 15.43 -13.35
C GLN A 502 33.63 15.92 -13.92
N GLU A 503 33.71 17.19 -14.22
CA GLU A 503 34.93 17.85 -14.62
C GLU A 503 35.77 18.27 -13.40
N VAL A 504 37.01 17.83 -13.37
CA VAL A 504 37.97 18.21 -12.33
C VAL A 504 39.17 18.88 -13.03
N PRO A 505 39.18 20.24 -13.10
CA PRO A 505 40.28 20.97 -13.70
C PRO A 505 41.52 20.86 -12.82
N LYS A 506 42.68 20.63 -13.42
CA LYS A 506 43.98 20.63 -12.73
C LYS A 506 44.48 22.04 -12.45
N ASP A 507 44.08 23.00 -13.28
CA ASP A 507 44.49 24.40 -13.22
C ASP A 507 43.25 25.32 -13.31
N ASN A 508 43.40 26.57 -12.83
CA ASN A 508 42.33 27.59 -12.92
C ASN A 508 41.94 27.97 -14.36
N THR A 509 42.78 27.63 -15.35
CA THR A 509 42.52 27.92 -16.78
C THR A 509 41.43 27.04 -17.40
N ARG A 510 41.00 25.95 -16.73
CA ARG A 510 40.01 24.98 -17.22
C ARG A 510 40.23 24.48 -18.66
N ALA A 511 41.50 24.42 -19.10
CA ALA A 511 41.80 23.92 -20.43
C ALA A 511 41.38 22.44 -20.55
N PRO A 512 40.67 22.02 -21.63
CA PRO A 512 40.19 20.64 -21.79
C PRO A 512 41.31 19.58 -21.72
N ALA A 513 42.50 19.90 -22.20
CA ALA A 513 43.68 19.01 -22.13
C ALA A 513 44.21 18.80 -20.69
N ARG A 514 43.86 19.66 -19.77
CA ARG A 514 44.28 19.63 -18.35
C ARG A 514 43.09 19.38 -17.39
N THR A 515 41.92 18.99 -17.90
CA THR A 515 40.75 18.63 -17.14
C THR A 515 40.61 17.11 -17.08
N MET A 516 40.40 16.56 -15.91
CA MET A 516 40.06 15.16 -15.74
C MET A 516 38.52 15.02 -15.76
N TYR A 517 38.02 14.07 -16.50
CA TYR A 517 36.59 13.74 -16.57
C TYR A 517 36.38 12.45 -15.80
N LEU A 518 35.59 12.54 -14.72
CA LEU A 518 35.25 11.40 -13.88
C LEU A 518 33.80 10.99 -14.14
N TRP A 519 33.59 9.76 -14.53
CA TRP A 519 32.28 9.15 -14.71
C TRP A 519 31.68 8.75 -13.36
N PHE A 520 30.41 8.99 -13.17
CA PHE A 520 29.71 8.58 -11.97
C PHE A 520 28.24 8.24 -12.25
N PHE A 521 27.71 7.36 -11.41
CA PHE A 521 26.30 6.99 -11.39
C PHE A 521 25.61 7.63 -10.19
N ASN A 522 24.55 8.39 -10.44
CA ASN A 522 23.73 8.97 -9.38
C ASN A 522 22.38 8.25 -9.32
N GLN A 523 22.23 7.37 -8.33
CA GLN A 523 21.04 6.55 -8.15
C GLN A 523 19.77 7.38 -8.00
N ASP A 524 19.79 8.51 -7.27
CA ASP A 524 18.62 9.34 -7.05
C ASP A 524 18.17 10.10 -8.29
N LEU A 525 19.11 10.64 -9.07
CA LEU A 525 18.78 11.28 -10.36
C LEU A 525 18.23 10.26 -11.35
N THR A 526 18.87 9.10 -11.47
CA THR A 526 18.41 8.03 -12.36
C THR A 526 17.03 7.52 -11.95
N ARG A 527 16.77 7.37 -10.64
CA ARG A 527 15.46 7.01 -10.10
C ARG A 527 14.38 8.02 -10.51
N GLN A 528 14.64 9.32 -10.36
CA GLN A 528 13.70 10.37 -10.75
C GLN A 528 13.43 10.39 -12.24
N LEU A 529 14.47 10.16 -13.07
CA LEU A 529 14.35 10.07 -14.51
C LEU A 529 13.46 8.88 -14.90
N VAL A 530 13.76 7.68 -14.39
CA VAL A 530 12.99 6.46 -14.66
C VAL A 530 11.55 6.62 -14.20
N LEU A 531 11.33 7.18 -13.02
CA LEU A 531 9.97 7.44 -12.50
C LEU A 531 9.18 8.38 -13.43
N THR A 532 9.82 9.44 -13.93
CA THR A 532 9.21 10.37 -14.88
C THR A 532 8.86 9.70 -16.19
N ASP A 533 9.77 8.86 -16.73
CA ASP A 533 9.54 8.11 -17.96
C ASP A 533 8.44 7.06 -17.78
N THR A 534 8.36 6.44 -16.60
CA THR A 534 7.30 5.47 -16.26
C THR A 534 5.93 6.16 -16.23
N TYR A 535 5.80 7.34 -15.61
CA TYR A 535 4.54 8.09 -15.63
C TYR A 535 4.11 8.49 -17.04
N LYS A 536 5.05 8.92 -17.89
CA LYS A 536 4.77 9.19 -19.32
C LYS A 536 4.26 7.93 -20.04
N ALA A 537 4.91 6.78 -19.79
CA ALA A 537 4.53 5.52 -20.40
C ALA A 537 3.13 5.07 -19.96
N MET A 538 2.82 5.20 -18.66
CA MET A 538 1.50 4.89 -18.11
C MET A 538 0.40 5.79 -18.69
N ALA A 539 0.64 7.11 -18.76
CA ALA A 539 -0.30 8.05 -19.36
C ALA A 539 -0.57 7.73 -20.83
N ARG A 540 0.48 7.41 -21.61
CA ARG A 540 0.34 7.00 -23.02
C ARG A 540 -0.41 5.66 -23.16
N ALA A 541 -0.21 4.72 -22.24
CA ALA A 541 -0.95 3.46 -22.23
C ALA A 541 -2.45 3.71 -22.03
N LEU A 542 -2.84 4.55 -21.06
CA LEU A 542 -4.25 4.93 -20.84
C LEU A 542 -4.84 5.69 -22.03
N GLN A 543 -4.10 6.65 -22.62
CA GLN A 543 -4.53 7.33 -23.84
C GLN A 543 -4.76 6.33 -24.99
N ARG A 544 -3.92 5.32 -25.10
CA ARG A 544 -4.09 4.25 -26.09
C ARG A 544 -5.32 3.40 -25.82
N VAL A 545 -5.57 3.03 -24.57
CA VAL A 545 -6.80 2.32 -24.15
C VAL A 545 -8.03 3.15 -24.56
N LYS A 546 -8.06 4.44 -24.22
CA LYS A 546 -9.15 5.36 -24.57
C LYS A 546 -9.36 5.44 -26.09
N HIS A 547 -8.28 5.57 -26.87
CA HIS A 547 -8.35 5.61 -28.33
C HIS A 547 -8.89 4.30 -28.93
N GLU A 548 -8.39 3.14 -28.49
CA GLU A 548 -8.88 1.85 -28.96
C GLU A 548 -10.36 1.62 -28.57
N ARG A 549 -10.77 2.04 -27.35
CA ARG A 549 -12.16 2.01 -26.89
C ARG A 549 -13.07 2.86 -27.80
N SER A 550 -12.64 4.08 -28.16
CA SER A 550 -13.41 4.95 -29.02
C SER A 550 -13.65 4.38 -30.41
N ARG A 551 -12.74 3.55 -30.93
CA ARG A 551 -12.90 2.88 -32.24
C ARG A 551 -13.98 1.79 -32.23
N VAL A 552 -14.31 1.23 -31.09
CA VAL A 552 -15.25 0.12 -30.91
C VAL A 552 -16.47 0.56 -30.08
N SER A 553 -16.60 1.87 -29.77
CA SER A 553 -17.63 2.43 -28.88
C SER A 553 -19.05 1.99 -29.24
N SER A 554 -19.40 2.00 -30.53
CA SER A 554 -20.74 1.59 -30.99
C SER A 554 -21.06 0.11 -30.71
N VAL A 555 -20.05 -0.76 -30.74
CA VAL A 555 -20.21 -2.19 -30.41
C VAL A 555 -20.28 -2.39 -28.88
N ILE A 556 -19.48 -1.63 -28.14
CA ILE A 556 -19.48 -1.64 -26.67
C ILE A 556 -20.84 -1.15 -26.15
N GLU A 557 -21.30 0.02 -26.60
CA GLU A 557 -22.61 0.58 -26.25
C GLU A 557 -23.77 -0.38 -26.55
N LYS A 558 -23.68 -1.10 -27.66
CA LYS A 558 -24.66 -2.12 -28.03
C LYS A 558 -24.57 -3.34 -27.11
N ALA A 559 -23.36 -3.76 -26.72
CA ALA A 559 -23.15 -4.90 -25.82
C ALA A 559 -23.55 -4.61 -24.35
N GLU A 560 -23.42 -3.36 -23.91
CA GLU A 560 -23.78 -2.89 -22.55
C GLU A 560 -25.29 -2.65 -22.35
N ARG A 561 -26.10 -2.74 -23.41
CA ARG A 561 -27.55 -2.63 -23.29
C ARG A 561 -28.13 -3.76 -22.46
N THR A 562 -29.07 -3.44 -21.59
CA THR A 562 -29.71 -4.39 -20.66
C THR A 562 -30.40 -5.57 -21.34
N ASP A 563 -30.86 -5.39 -22.59
CA ASP A 563 -31.48 -6.45 -23.42
C ASP A 563 -30.44 -7.38 -24.07
N VAL A 564 -29.19 -6.95 -24.17
CA VAL A 564 -28.10 -7.68 -24.84
C VAL A 564 -27.18 -8.40 -23.86
N VAL A 565 -27.02 -7.84 -22.66
CA VAL A 565 -26.22 -8.44 -21.56
C VAL A 565 -26.74 -9.87 -21.26
N GLY A 566 -25.85 -10.87 -21.31
CA GLY A 566 -26.20 -12.29 -21.16
C GLY A 566 -26.76 -12.97 -22.41
N ASN A 567 -27.13 -12.21 -23.45
CA ASN A 567 -27.65 -12.73 -24.74
C ASN A 567 -26.82 -12.22 -25.94
N GLU A 568 -25.53 -11.96 -25.75
CA GLU A 568 -24.63 -11.41 -26.75
C GLU A 568 -24.66 -12.20 -28.09
N ASP A 569 -24.85 -13.52 -28.00
CA ASP A 569 -24.88 -14.41 -29.17
C ASP A 569 -26.08 -14.19 -30.10
N ARG A 570 -27.21 -13.69 -29.59
CA ARG A 570 -28.42 -13.42 -30.35
C ARG A 570 -28.45 -12.03 -30.98
N PHE A 571 -27.91 -11.02 -30.30
CA PHE A 571 -28.06 -9.62 -30.67
C PHE A 571 -26.85 -9.02 -31.37
N LEU A 572 -25.66 -9.64 -31.20
CA LEU A 572 -24.45 -9.19 -31.86
C LEU A 572 -24.11 -10.08 -33.07
N SER A 573 -23.74 -9.47 -34.18
CA SER A 573 -23.22 -10.19 -35.35
C SER A 573 -21.88 -10.88 -35.05
N ALA A 574 -21.51 -11.86 -35.84
CA ALA A 574 -20.23 -12.58 -35.70
C ALA A 574 -19.02 -11.60 -35.76
N THR A 575 -19.11 -10.56 -36.60
CA THR A 575 -18.07 -9.53 -36.76
C THR A 575 -17.99 -8.61 -35.53
N GLU A 576 -19.15 -8.19 -34.97
CA GLU A 576 -19.20 -7.39 -33.75
C GLU A 576 -18.65 -8.15 -32.53
N ARG A 577 -19.01 -9.45 -32.39
CA ARG A 577 -18.47 -10.31 -31.33
C ARG A 577 -16.96 -10.50 -31.46
N ALA A 578 -16.43 -10.65 -32.66
CA ALA A 578 -14.99 -10.73 -32.88
C ALA A 578 -14.29 -9.41 -32.54
N ALA A 579 -14.90 -8.27 -32.90
CA ALA A 579 -14.37 -6.96 -32.55
C ALA A 579 -14.37 -6.71 -31.03
N LEU A 580 -15.46 -7.11 -30.34
CA LEU A 580 -15.57 -6.99 -28.87
C LEU A 580 -14.54 -7.87 -28.14
N ARG A 581 -14.39 -9.15 -28.54
CA ARG A 581 -13.34 -10.02 -27.99
C ARG A 581 -11.94 -9.46 -28.24
N GLY A 582 -11.65 -9.05 -29.47
CA GLY A 582 -10.37 -8.46 -29.80
C GLY A 582 -10.10 -7.13 -29.07
N TRP A 583 -11.12 -6.38 -28.67
CA TRP A 583 -11.00 -5.21 -27.80
C TRP A 583 -10.67 -5.63 -26.36
N ARG A 584 -11.47 -6.55 -25.76
CA ARG A 584 -11.23 -7.05 -24.40
C ARG A 584 -9.80 -7.60 -24.22
N ASP A 585 -9.32 -8.41 -25.18
CA ASP A 585 -7.94 -8.95 -25.16
C ASP A 585 -6.86 -7.84 -25.21
N ARG A 586 -7.09 -6.77 -25.98
CA ARG A 586 -6.13 -5.67 -26.05
C ARG A 586 -6.17 -4.81 -24.78
N GLU A 587 -7.35 -4.51 -24.27
CA GLU A 587 -7.56 -3.78 -23.02
C GLU A 587 -6.87 -4.49 -21.85
N GLU A 588 -7.13 -5.80 -21.68
CA GLU A 588 -6.50 -6.62 -20.65
C GLU A 588 -4.96 -6.56 -20.73
N ARG A 589 -4.39 -6.75 -21.90
CA ARG A 589 -2.94 -6.67 -22.09
C ARG A 589 -2.37 -5.30 -21.71
N MET A 590 -3.06 -4.21 -22.07
CA MET A 590 -2.62 -2.86 -21.72
C MET A 590 -2.74 -2.57 -20.22
N LEU A 591 -3.81 -3.03 -19.58
CA LEU A 591 -4.00 -2.91 -18.14
C LEU A 591 -2.98 -3.74 -17.35
N VAL A 592 -2.65 -4.95 -17.81
CA VAL A 592 -1.57 -5.76 -17.23
C VAL A 592 -0.22 -5.05 -17.34
N GLN A 593 0.07 -4.41 -18.48
CA GLN A 593 1.30 -3.60 -18.61
C GLN A 593 1.29 -2.39 -17.67
N LEU A 594 0.15 -1.73 -17.52
CA LEU A 594 -0.03 -0.64 -16.55
C LEU A 594 0.27 -1.13 -15.12
N GLY A 595 -0.25 -2.31 -14.75
CA GLY A 595 0.01 -2.95 -13.48
C GLY A 595 1.49 -3.25 -13.22
N ARG A 596 2.22 -3.75 -14.24
CA ARG A 596 3.68 -3.97 -14.13
C ARG A 596 4.47 -2.68 -13.99
N MET A 597 4.05 -1.60 -14.68
CA MET A 597 4.65 -0.28 -14.51
C MET A 597 4.38 0.28 -13.11
N ASP A 598 3.22 0.00 -12.52
CA ASP A 598 2.93 0.38 -11.14
C ASP A 598 3.81 -0.37 -10.12
N ASP A 599 4.13 -1.65 -10.35
CA ASP A 599 5.09 -2.38 -9.49
C ASP A 599 6.45 -1.70 -9.46
N LEU A 600 6.92 -1.22 -10.62
CA LEU A 600 8.13 -0.43 -10.71
C LEU A 600 7.99 0.91 -9.94
N VAL A 601 6.88 1.63 -10.10
CA VAL A 601 6.62 2.88 -9.36
C VAL A 601 6.61 2.64 -7.85
N ALA A 602 6.04 1.52 -7.37
CA ALA A 602 6.03 1.18 -5.96
C ALA A 602 7.46 1.06 -5.39
N VAL A 603 8.38 0.38 -6.10
CA VAL A 603 9.80 0.30 -5.72
C VAL A 603 10.50 1.65 -5.79
N LEU A 604 10.24 2.42 -6.86
CA LEU A 604 10.93 3.71 -7.08
C LEU A 604 10.46 4.81 -6.11
N ARG A 605 9.22 4.76 -5.62
CA ARG A 605 8.60 5.85 -4.84
C ARG A 605 8.13 5.42 -3.46
N ASP A 606 7.31 4.36 -3.37
CA ASP A 606 6.44 4.15 -2.21
C ASP A 606 7.10 3.33 -1.09
N PHE A 607 8.06 2.47 -1.40
CA PHE A 607 8.77 1.66 -0.39
C PHE A 607 9.87 2.42 0.33
N ARG A 608 10.13 3.65 -0.08
CA ARG A 608 11.10 4.56 0.54
C ARG A 608 10.38 5.68 1.29
N LEU A 609 11.09 6.29 2.23
CA LEU A 609 10.68 7.56 2.83
C LEU A 609 10.39 8.57 1.70
N PRO A 610 9.21 9.23 1.70
CA PRO A 610 8.91 10.22 0.68
C PRO A 610 10.00 11.31 0.75
N VAL A 611 10.78 11.44 -0.32
CA VAL A 611 11.47 12.69 -0.60
C VAL A 611 10.33 13.65 -0.95
N ILE A 612 9.90 14.43 0.04
CA ILE A 612 8.98 15.55 -0.21
C ILE A 612 9.71 16.40 -1.27
N PRO A 613 9.21 16.51 -2.50
CA PRO A 613 9.78 17.49 -3.40
C PRO A 613 9.65 18.81 -2.65
N LYS A 614 10.77 19.47 -2.39
CA LYS A 614 10.74 20.86 -1.93
C LYS A 614 9.91 21.56 -3.01
N THR A 615 8.66 21.81 -2.71
CA THR A 615 7.83 22.68 -3.53
C THR A 615 8.51 24.02 -3.46
N SER A 616 9.22 24.39 -4.49
CA SER A 616 9.72 25.74 -4.72
C SER A 616 8.54 26.66 -5.05
N TRP A 617 7.54 26.67 -4.20
CA TRP A 617 6.43 27.61 -4.20
C TRP A 617 6.57 28.52 -2.95
N GLY A 618 7.75 29.09 -2.81
CA GLY A 618 8.00 30.24 -1.99
C GLY A 618 8.53 31.30 -2.94
N GLY A 619 7.63 31.97 -3.62
CA GLY A 619 7.94 33.24 -4.25
C GLY A 619 8.27 34.24 -3.15
N ASP A 620 9.36 34.97 -3.36
CA ASP A 620 9.70 36.22 -2.66
C ASP A 620 8.52 37.19 -2.59
#